data_39ff1719872c31d8750bb683351fe022
#
_entry.id   39ff1719872c31d8750bb683351fe022
#
_cell.length_a   1.000
_cell.length_b   1.000
_cell.length_c   1.000
_cell.angle_alpha   90.00
_cell.angle_beta   90.00
_cell.angle_gamma   90.00
#
_symmetry.space_group_name_H-M   'P 1'
#
loop_
_entity.id
_entity.type
_entity.pdbx_description
1 polymer ?
#
loop_
_entity_poly.entity_id
_entity_poly.type
_entity_poly.pdbx_seq_one_letter_code
_entity_poly.pdbx_strand_id
1 'polypeptide(L)'
;MFGTHTHVQTADECILPCGTGYITDVGMTGPIESVLGVKPELIIRKLRSKMPVRFENAPGPCRMDCILFTAEEKTGLCTAVERLSLR
;
A
#
# COMPACT_ATOMS: atom_id res chain seq x y z
N MET A 1 -5.80 4.41 12.52
CA MET A 1 -5.53 2.96 12.37
C MET A 1 -5.28 2.63 10.90
N PHE A 2 -4.22 1.90 10.60
CA PHE A 2 -3.89 1.49 9.24
C PHE A 2 -3.19 0.13 9.24
N GLY A 3 -3.26 -0.55 8.13
CA GLY A 3 -2.58 -1.83 7.92
C GLY A 3 -1.60 -1.77 6.75
N THR A 4 -0.73 -2.76 6.71
CA THR A 4 0.21 -3.00 5.61
C THR A 4 0.36 -4.51 5.44
N HIS A 5 0.20 -5.01 4.25
CA HIS A 5 0.43 -6.43 3.95
C HIS A 5 0.34 -6.73 2.46
N THR A 6 -0.73 -6.27 1.82
CA THR A 6 -1.00 -6.64 0.42
C THR A 6 -0.11 -5.92 -0.57
N HIS A 7 0.59 -4.86 -0.17
CA HIS A 7 1.36 -3.97 -1.02
C HIS A 7 0.51 -3.16 -2.01
N VAL A 8 -0.82 -3.23 -1.88
CA VAL A 8 -1.76 -2.51 -2.72
C VAL A 8 -2.62 -1.60 -1.86
N GLN A 9 -2.61 -0.30 -2.16
CA GLN A 9 -3.41 0.67 -1.41
C GLN A 9 -4.89 0.39 -1.61
N THR A 10 -5.62 0.21 -0.50
CA THR A 10 -7.07 0.04 -0.55
C THR A 10 -7.79 1.38 -0.68
N ALA A 11 -9.05 1.34 -1.08
CA ALA A 11 -9.87 2.54 -1.33
C ALA A 11 -10.96 2.74 -0.27
N ASP A 12 -10.69 2.28 0.94
CA ASP A 12 -11.64 2.28 2.05
C ASP A 12 -11.30 3.31 3.13
N GLU A 13 -10.52 4.33 2.79
CA GLU A 13 -10.18 5.40 3.72
C GLU A 13 -11.44 6.06 4.29
N CYS A 14 -11.51 6.15 5.59
CA CYS A 14 -12.67 6.73 6.29
C CYS A 14 -12.33 7.19 7.70
N ILE A 15 -13.27 7.90 8.29
CA ILE A 15 -13.25 8.21 9.71
C ILE A 15 -14.34 7.37 10.37
N LEU A 16 -13.94 6.47 11.29
CA LEU A 16 -14.87 5.63 12.03
C LEU A 16 -15.71 6.47 13.00
N PRO A 17 -16.91 5.96 13.43
CA PRO A 17 -17.85 6.73 14.24
C PRO A 17 -17.28 7.40 15.50
N CYS A 18 -16.22 6.83 16.08
CA CYS A 18 -15.58 7.38 17.28
C CYS A 18 -14.40 8.32 16.97
N GLY A 19 -14.23 8.75 15.71
CA GLY A 19 -13.20 9.70 15.33
C GLY A 19 -11.82 9.11 15.04
N THR A 20 -11.74 7.82 14.78
CA THR A 20 -10.50 7.15 14.36
C THR A 20 -10.40 7.16 12.83
N GLY A 21 -9.35 7.75 12.30
CA GLY A 21 -9.01 7.62 10.87
C GLY A 21 -8.59 6.18 10.56
N TYR A 22 -9.08 5.65 9.44
CA TYR A 22 -8.88 4.24 9.07
C TYR A 22 -8.60 4.05 7.59
N ILE A 23 -7.73 3.10 7.29
CA ILE A 23 -7.55 2.48 5.98
C ILE A 23 -7.06 1.05 6.17
N THR A 24 -7.54 0.12 5.35
CA THR A 24 -7.16 -1.30 5.46
C THR A 24 -5.69 -1.51 5.11
N ASP A 25 -5.24 -0.99 3.97
CA ASP A 25 -3.85 -1.14 3.54
C ASP A 25 -3.33 0.15 2.91
N VAL A 26 -2.20 0.61 3.40
CA VAL A 26 -1.56 1.85 2.91
C VAL A 26 -0.95 1.66 1.52
N GLY A 27 -0.63 0.44 1.14
CA GLY A 27 0.10 0.15 -0.07
C GLY A 27 1.61 0.03 0.17
N MET A 28 2.41 0.28 -0.86
CA MET A 28 3.86 0.16 -0.77
C MET A 28 4.58 1.35 -1.40
N THR A 29 5.84 1.48 -1.05
CA THR A 29 6.81 2.26 -1.82
C THR A 29 7.64 1.28 -2.63
N GLY A 30 7.57 1.37 -3.96
CA GLY A 30 8.26 0.39 -4.80
C GLY A 30 8.03 0.59 -6.28
N PRO A 31 8.59 -0.31 -7.11
CA PRO A 31 8.52 -0.21 -8.56
C PRO A 31 7.09 -0.32 -9.07
N ILE A 32 6.78 0.51 -10.07
CA ILE A 32 5.44 0.58 -10.66
C ILE A 32 5.15 -0.67 -11.49
N GLU A 33 6.06 -1.03 -12.39
CA GLU A 33 5.93 -2.20 -13.26
C GLU A 33 6.40 -3.46 -12.55
N SER A 34 5.58 -3.95 -11.64
CA SER A 34 5.92 -5.11 -10.81
C SER A 34 4.67 -5.84 -10.34
N VAL A 35 4.85 -7.04 -9.86
CA VAL A 35 3.83 -7.76 -9.08
C VAL A 35 4.26 -7.68 -7.62
N LEU A 36 3.63 -6.77 -6.88
CA LEU A 36 3.93 -6.52 -5.45
C LEU A 36 5.42 -6.22 -5.18
N GLY A 37 6.08 -5.53 -6.13
CA GLY A 37 7.49 -5.20 -6.04
C GLY A 37 8.44 -6.18 -6.73
N VAL A 38 7.96 -7.36 -7.11
CA VAL A 38 8.75 -8.42 -7.73
C VAL A 38 8.66 -8.36 -9.25
N LYS A 39 9.72 -8.74 -9.94
CA LYS A 39 9.73 -8.87 -11.41
C LYS A 39 8.59 -9.76 -11.87
N PRO A 40 7.70 -9.29 -12.77
CA PRO A 40 6.53 -10.06 -13.21
C PRO A 40 6.85 -11.42 -13.79
N GLU A 41 7.94 -11.55 -14.54
CA GLU A 41 8.36 -12.81 -15.14
C GLU A 41 8.69 -13.90 -14.10
N LEU A 42 9.17 -13.51 -12.92
CA LEU A 42 9.44 -14.46 -11.83
C LEU A 42 8.17 -14.98 -11.19
N ILE A 43 7.18 -14.11 -11.03
CA ILE A 43 5.87 -14.50 -10.50
C ILE A 43 5.15 -15.44 -11.49
N ILE A 44 5.18 -15.10 -12.77
CA ILE A 44 4.59 -15.94 -13.82
C ILE A 44 5.26 -17.31 -13.84
N ARG A 45 6.58 -17.37 -13.77
CA ARG A 45 7.33 -18.62 -13.70
C ARG A 45 6.90 -19.47 -12.51
N LYS A 46 6.80 -18.87 -11.32
CA LYS A 46 6.37 -19.56 -10.10
C LYS A 46 4.97 -20.15 -10.24
N LEU A 47 4.03 -19.37 -10.77
CA LEU A 47 2.64 -19.80 -10.94
C LEU A 47 2.50 -20.91 -11.99
N ARG A 48 3.29 -20.86 -13.06
CA ARG A 48 3.25 -21.86 -14.13
C ARG A 48 3.94 -23.15 -13.75
N SER A 49 5.13 -23.08 -13.16
CA SER A 49 5.93 -24.26 -12.81
C SER A 49 5.51 -24.89 -11.50
N LYS A 50 4.88 -24.12 -10.59
CA LYS A 50 4.58 -24.51 -9.21
C LYS A 50 5.83 -24.91 -8.41
N MET A 51 7.01 -24.47 -8.88
CA MET A 51 8.30 -24.70 -8.24
C MET A 51 8.76 -23.44 -7.51
N PRO A 52 9.61 -23.57 -6.48
CA PRO A 52 10.22 -22.42 -5.82
C PRO A 52 11.00 -21.58 -6.82
N VAL A 53 10.83 -20.26 -6.75
CA VAL A 53 11.57 -19.28 -7.55
C VAL A 53 12.11 -18.20 -6.63
N ARG A 54 13.40 -17.87 -6.79
CA ARG A 54 14.00 -16.76 -6.06
C ARG A 54 13.45 -15.44 -6.59
N PHE A 55 12.82 -14.66 -5.72
CA PHE A 55 12.27 -13.36 -6.09
C PHE A 55 13.35 -12.29 -6.11
N GLU A 56 13.23 -11.38 -7.07
CA GLU A 56 14.05 -10.19 -7.20
C GLU A 56 13.15 -8.97 -7.37
N ASN A 57 13.58 -7.85 -6.84
CA ASN A 57 12.85 -6.60 -7.02
C ASN A 57 12.84 -6.19 -8.49
N ALA A 58 11.70 -5.69 -8.95
CA ALA A 58 11.59 -5.15 -10.29
C ALA A 58 12.39 -3.83 -10.41
N PRO A 59 13.05 -3.58 -11.53
CA PRO A 59 13.71 -2.30 -11.79
C PRO A 59 12.72 -1.24 -12.28
N GLY A 60 13.18 -0.01 -12.41
CA GLY A 60 12.46 1.08 -13.05
C GLY A 60 11.87 2.11 -12.10
N PRO A 61 10.97 2.95 -12.63
CA PRO A 61 10.36 4.01 -11.84
C PRO A 61 9.57 3.45 -10.66
N CYS A 62 9.64 4.16 -9.54
CA CYS A 62 8.94 3.80 -8.32
C CYS A 62 7.78 4.78 -8.04
N ARG A 63 6.83 4.32 -7.25
CA ARG A 63 5.82 5.16 -6.64
C ARG A 63 5.86 4.99 -5.13
N MET A 64 5.36 5.97 -4.43
CA MET A 64 5.15 5.91 -2.99
C MET A 64 3.65 6.06 -2.71
N ASP A 65 3.02 4.99 -2.23
CA ASP A 65 1.67 5.06 -1.72
C ASP A 65 1.72 5.46 -0.25
N CYS A 66 0.90 6.42 0.13
CA CYS A 66 0.87 6.93 1.49
C CYS A 66 -0.53 7.41 1.88
N ILE A 67 -0.70 7.62 3.15
CA ILE A 67 -1.94 8.12 3.72
C ILE A 67 -1.64 9.33 4.61
N LEU A 68 -2.46 10.34 4.50
CA LEU A 68 -2.39 11.53 5.34
C LEU A 68 -3.59 11.56 6.28
N PHE A 69 -3.31 11.46 7.58
CA PHE A 69 -4.31 11.65 8.61
C PHE A 69 -4.17 13.04 9.20
N THR A 70 -5.26 13.79 9.25
CA THR A 70 -5.32 15.07 9.95
C THR A 70 -6.08 14.85 11.25
N ALA A 71 -5.48 15.24 12.36
CA ALA A 71 -6.10 15.09 13.67
C ALA A 71 -6.18 16.44 14.39
N GLU A 72 -7.24 16.64 15.15
CA GLU A 72 -7.37 17.80 16.00
C GLU A 72 -6.45 17.68 17.22
N GLU A 73 -5.62 18.69 17.44
CA GLU A 73 -4.61 18.66 18.49
C GLU A 73 -5.20 18.49 19.90
N LYS A 74 -6.32 19.16 20.18
CA LYS A 74 -6.94 19.18 21.51
C LYS A 74 -7.64 17.86 21.87
N THR A 75 -8.31 17.25 20.91
CA THR A 75 -9.13 16.03 21.14
C THR A 75 -8.45 14.76 20.67
N GLY A 76 -7.48 14.85 19.76
CA GLY A 76 -6.86 13.71 19.12
C GLY A 76 -7.76 13.01 18.08
N LEU A 77 -8.96 13.55 17.82
CA LEU A 77 -9.89 12.97 16.85
C LEU A 77 -9.41 13.25 15.42
N CYS A 78 -9.52 12.25 14.56
CA CYS A 78 -9.22 12.41 13.15
C CYS A 78 -10.30 13.24 12.46
N THR A 79 -9.89 14.25 11.71
CA THR A 79 -10.80 15.15 10.98
C THR A 79 -10.75 14.96 9.47
N ALA A 80 -9.69 14.37 8.95
CA ALA A 80 -9.54 14.07 7.52
C ALA A 80 -8.62 12.88 7.29
N VAL A 81 -8.93 12.11 6.27
CA VAL A 81 -8.10 10.99 5.79
C VAL A 81 -7.96 11.13 4.28
N GLU A 82 -6.73 11.14 3.78
CA GLU A 82 -6.46 11.36 2.36
C GLU A 82 -5.44 10.35 1.85
N ARG A 83 -5.79 9.67 0.74
CA ARG A 83 -4.86 8.79 0.04
C ARG A 83 -3.99 9.60 -0.92
N LEU A 84 -2.72 9.28 -0.93
CA LEU A 84 -1.76 9.87 -1.85
C LEU A 84 -0.98 8.76 -2.56
N SER A 85 -0.68 8.99 -3.83
CA SER A 85 0.21 8.13 -4.61
C SER A 85 1.16 9.04 -5.38
N LEU A 86 2.40 9.07 -4.94
CA LEU A 86 3.44 9.95 -5.48
C LEU A 86 4.36 9.17 -6.41
N ARG A 87 4.61 9.73 -7.58
CA ARG A 87 5.47 9.12 -8.60
C ARG A 87 6.72 9.94 -8.85
#